data_3f331796996ecd53197f6978bcba59a5
#
_entry.id   3f331796996ecd53197f6978bcba59a5
#
_cell.length_a   1.000
_cell.length_b   1.000
_cell.length_c   1.000
_cell.angle_alpha   90.00
_cell.angle_beta   90.00
_cell.angle_gamma   90.00
#
_symmetry.space_group_name_H-M   'P 1'
#
loop_
_entity.id
_entity.type
_entity.pdbx_description
1 polymer ?
#
loop_
_entity_poly.entity_id
_entity_poly.type
_entity_poly.pdbx_seq_one_letter_code
_entity_poly.pdbx_strand_id
1 'polypeptide(L)'
;EEVLWLADRAREFRPDDLNVLQIRADAINYLDCFDRVQRRDLTVLHEFGEQAELAGPIVHNGVELYVLDRRASAIYHDTLNETGTGLTSRSDTPIIRRGQAIGGFTVGEIFDIEWLRSGGTTHDNVLIALDRNGVLIAHSWTFAESAQQLVIEQRWVNPVAMAVFRENLYVLDTGANQIWRYVPPAGERRYSNAPEEYFTGADRPDLSDAVDLGISETGEVFVLFRDGTIQRYLSGKPQEFVYSLKPEGALQSGRALFVDNDREARTLFIVDPQTETIYETSWAGTFQRGFRPRNLPDAFENLTGFYADAVERNNMYVLAGNKLYHFRRN
;
A
#
# COMPACT_ATOMS: atom_id res chain seq x y z
N GLU A 1 -16.45 15.05 21.03
CA GLU A 1 -16.27 15.95 19.88
C GLU A 1 -16.55 17.41 20.24
N GLU A 2 -17.71 17.73 20.82
CA GLU A 2 -18.05 19.12 21.20
C GLU A 2 -17.01 19.77 22.13
N VAL A 3 -16.50 19.03 23.12
CA VAL A 3 -15.45 19.52 24.04
C VAL A 3 -14.16 19.84 23.29
N LEU A 4 -13.79 19.02 22.34
CA LEU A 4 -12.59 19.24 21.51
C LEU A 4 -12.77 20.48 20.63
N TRP A 5 -13.92 20.65 19.99
CA TRP A 5 -14.23 21.83 19.19
C TRP A 5 -14.19 23.12 20.03
N LEU A 6 -14.77 23.09 21.24
CA LEU A 6 -14.73 24.25 22.15
C LEU A 6 -13.30 24.57 22.61
N ALA A 7 -12.49 23.55 22.89
CA ALA A 7 -11.08 23.73 23.25
C ALA A 7 -10.25 24.29 22.10
N ASP A 8 -10.47 23.83 20.88
CA ASP A 8 -9.80 24.38 19.68
C ASP A 8 -10.18 25.84 19.44
N ARG A 9 -11.47 26.20 19.59
CA ARG A 9 -11.93 27.60 19.54
C ARG A 9 -11.31 28.46 20.64
N ALA A 10 -11.22 27.97 21.86
CA ALA A 10 -10.61 28.68 22.98
C ALA A 10 -9.11 28.91 22.74
N ARG A 11 -8.41 27.96 22.10
CA ARG A 11 -7.00 28.08 21.74
C ARG A 11 -6.71 29.17 20.71
N GLU A 12 -7.64 29.48 19.81
CA GLU A 12 -7.52 30.62 18.88
C GLU A 12 -7.35 31.95 19.62
N PHE A 13 -7.99 32.11 20.78
CA PHE A 13 -7.91 33.32 21.61
C PHE A 13 -6.82 33.28 22.67
N ARG A 14 -6.47 32.06 23.16
CA ARG A 14 -5.49 31.83 24.23
C ARG A 14 -4.64 30.61 23.90
N PRO A 15 -3.68 30.72 22.96
CA PRO A 15 -2.92 29.58 22.46
C PRO A 15 -2.05 28.89 23.53
N ASP A 16 -1.60 29.62 24.54
CA ASP A 16 -0.69 29.14 25.58
C ASP A 16 -1.38 28.92 26.93
N ASP A 17 -2.73 28.98 27.01
CA ASP A 17 -3.45 28.69 28.26
C ASP A 17 -3.37 27.21 28.60
N LEU A 18 -2.69 26.89 29.69
CA LEU A 18 -2.45 25.51 30.14
C LEU A 18 -3.74 24.72 30.38
N ASN A 19 -4.81 25.39 30.83
CA ASN A 19 -6.09 24.70 31.05
C ASN A 19 -6.76 24.34 29.73
N VAL A 20 -6.69 25.23 28.74
CA VAL A 20 -7.22 24.95 27.39
C VAL A 20 -6.46 23.81 26.73
N LEU A 21 -5.12 23.84 26.82
CA LEU A 21 -4.26 22.77 26.30
C LEU A 21 -4.53 21.43 26.98
N GLN A 22 -4.74 21.43 28.32
CA GLN A 22 -5.05 20.23 29.07
C GLN A 22 -6.42 19.66 28.70
N ILE A 23 -7.46 20.48 28.66
CA ILE A 23 -8.83 20.05 28.25
C ILE A 23 -8.81 19.46 26.85
N ARG A 24 -8.07 20.09 25.93
CA ARG A 24 -7.89 19.57 24.57
C ARG A 24 -7.22 18.20 24.56
N ALA A 25 -6.13 18.06 25.31
CA ALA A 25 -5.39 16.81 25.39
C ALA A 25 -6.27 15.69 25.99
N ASP A 26 -7.02 15.97 27.04
CA ASP A 26 -7.92 15.02 27.68
C ASP A 26 -9.05 14.59 26.72
N ALA A 27 -9.63 15.55 25.98
CA ALA A 27 -10.66 15.25 24.97
C ALA A 27 -10.12 14.37 23.84
N ILE A 28 -8.91 14.63 23.35
CA ILE A 28 -8.23 13.79 22.34
C ILE A 28 -8.00 12.39 22.90
N ASN A 29 -7.44 12.28 24.10
CA ASN A 29 -7.16 10.98 24.71
C ASN A 29 -8.43 10.15 24.92
N TYR A 30 -9.55 10.82 25.30
CA TYR A 30 -10.83 10.16 25.45
C TYR A 30 -11.37 9.63 24.11
N LEU A 31 -11.33 10.46 23.06
CA LEU A 31 -11.74 10.07 21.70
C LEU A 31 -10.85 8.94 21.18
N ASP A 32 -9.53 9.06 21.32
CA ASP A 32 -8.58 8.03 20.88
C ASP A 32 -8.84 6.68 21.59
N CYS A 33 -9.20 6.71 22.87
CA CYS A 33 -9.58 5.50 23.61
C CYS A 33 -10.87 4.88 23.07
N PHE A 34 -11.89 5.71 22.80
CA PHE A 34 -13.16 5.26 22.26
C PHE A 34 -13.01 4.71 20.84
N ASP A 35 -12.26 5.43 20.00
CA ASP A 35 -12.00 5.07 18.60
C ASP A 35 -10.90 4.00 18.46
N ARG A 36 -10.32 3.53 19.56
CA ARG A 36 -9.17 2.61 19.58
C ARG A 36 -7.97 3.12 18.78
N VAL A 37 -7.73 4.41 18.79
CA VAL A 37 -6.60 5.04 18.11
C VAL A 37 -5.38 5.04 19.02
N GLN A 38 -4.23 4.73 18.45
CA GLN A 38 -2.92 4.82 19.07
C GLN A 38 -2.09 5.87 18.36
N ARG A 39 -1.69 6.92 19.08
CA ARG A 39 -0.81 7.94 18.51
C ARG A 39 0.64 7.50 18.58
N ARG A 40 1.37 7.72 17.48
CA ARG A 40 2.77 7.35 17.32
C ARG A 40 3.62 8.56 16.97
N ASP A 41 4.86 8.56 17.48
CA ASP A 41 5.85 9.54 17.09
C ASP A 41 6.44 9.14 15.74
N LEU A 42 6.36 10.05 14.78
CA LEU A 42 6.82 9.86 13.42
C LEU A 42 8.21 10.46 13.23
N THR A 43 9.00 9.80 12.39
CA THR A 43 10.26 10.33 11.85
C THR A 43 10.11 10.48 10.35
N VAL A 44 10.43 11.64 9.79
CA VAL A 44 10.53 11.82 8.33
C VAL A 44 11.80 11.13 7.87
N LEU A 45 11.67 10.18 6.95
CA LEU A 45 12.82 9.49 6.35
C LEU A 45 13.26 10.18 5.05
N HIS A 46 12.30 10.49 4.18
CA HIS A 46 12.56 11.11 2.87
C HIS A 46 11.45 12.09 2.52
N GLU A 47 11.82 13.21 1.93
CA GLU A 47 10.91 14.18 1.30
C GLU A 47 11.23 14.22 -0.19
N PHE A 48 10.25 13.82 -1.01
CA PHE A 48 10.34 13.78 -2.47
C PHE A 48 9.93 15.13 -3.07
N GLY A 49 9.91 15.22 -4.40
CA GLY A 49 9.46 16.44 -5.08
C GLY A 49 8.03 16.85 -4.64
N GLU A 50 7.78 18.15 -4.55
CA GLU A 50 6.50 18.72 -4.05
C GLU A 50 5.24 18.18 -4.74
N GLN A 51 5.38 17.72 -5.98
CA GLN A 51 4.26 17.22 -6.79
C GLN A 51 4.23 15.69 -6.90
N ALA A 52 5.04 14.98 -6.13
CA ALA A 52 5.08 13.52 -6.19
C ALA A 52 3.76 12.89 -5.74
N GLU A 53 3.30 11.89 -6.46
CA GLU A 53 2.15 11.04 -6.12
C GLU A 53 2.67 9.67 -5.69
N LEU A 54 3.02 9.56 -4.41
CA LEU A 54 3.72 8.41 -3.88
C LEU A 54 2.80 7.19 -3.72
N ALA A 55 3.34 6.01 -4.02
CA ALA A 55 2.70 4.70 -3.84
C ALA A 55 3.74 3.65 -3.43
N GLY A 56 3.31 2.53 -2.93
CA GLY A 56 4.08 1.58 -2.14
C GLY A 56 3.97 1.97 -0.67
N PRO A 57 5.00 2.01 0.15
CA PRO A 57 6.40 1.60 -0.10
C PRO A 57 6.58 0.09 -0.06
N ILE A 58 7.72 -0.40 -0.52
CA ILE A 58 8.12 -1.81 -0.38
C ILE A 58 9.47 -1.86 0.34
N VAL A 59 9.56 -2.70 1.36
CA VAL A 59 10.82 -2.98 2.06
C VAL A 59 11.24 -4.43 1.82
N HIS A 60 12.43 -4.61 1.28
CA HIS A 60 13.02 -5.93 1.08
C HIS A 60 14.17 -6.17 2.06
N ASN A 61 14.15 -7.34 2.70
CA ASN A 61 15.14 -7.77 3.70
C ASN A 61 15.42 -6.74 4.82
N GLY A 62 14.44 -5.88 5.15
CA GLY A 62 14.59 -4.84 6.17
C GLY A 62 15.61 -3.74 5.85
N VAL A 63 16.18 -3.72 4.63
CA VAL A 63 17.26 -2.80 4.23
C VAL A 63 16.91 -2.01 2.98
N GLU A 64 16.43 -2.66 1.93
CA GLU A 64 16.14 -2.04 0.65
C GLU A 64 14.71 -1.47 0.65
N LEU A 65 14.57 -0.17 0.51
CA LEU A 65 13.28 0.52 0.49
C LEU A 65 13.04 1.15 -0.88
N TYR A 66 11.88 0.83 -1.46
CA TYR A 66 11.47 1.32 -2.78
C TYR A 66 10.17 2.13 -2.66
N VAL A 67 10.10 3.24 -3.39
CA VAL A 67 8.91 4.09 -3.47
C VAL A 67 8.64 4.44 -4.93
N LEU A 68 7.39 4.28 -5.36
CA LEU A 68 6.91 4.70 -6.66
C LEU A 68 6.35 6.13 -6.58
N ASP A 69 6.79 7.01 -7.43
CA ASP A 69 6.08 8.23 -7.80
C ASP A 69 5.26 7.95 -9.07
N ARG A 70 3.96 7.78 -8.92
CA ARG A 70 3.04 7.49 -10.04
C ARG A 70 3.00 8.63 -11.04
N ARG A 71 3.06 9.88 -10.58
CA ARG A 71 2.99 11.05 -11.45
C ARG A 71 4.19 11.16 -12.38
N ALA A 72 5.37 10.97 -11.83
CA ALA A 72 6.62 10.95 -12.63
C ALA A 72 6.85 9.61 -13.32
N SER A 73 6.12 8.56 -12.95
CA SER A 73 6.42 7.15 -13.30
C SER A 73 7.89 6.85 -13.03
N ALA A 74 8.29 7.11 -11.78
CA ALA A 74 9.66 7.00 -11.33
C ALA A 74 9.73 6.17 -10.03
N ILE A 75 10.70 5.28 -9.95
CA ILE A 75 10.93 4.46 -8.77
C ILE A 75 12.21 4.92 -8.09
N TYR A 76 12.09 5.27 -6.82
CA TYR A 76 13.20 5.65 -5.96
C TYR A 76 13.62 4.50 -5.08
N HIS A 77 14.89 4.48 -4.72
CA HIS A 77 15.46 3.51 -3.82
C HIS A 77 16.27 4.19 -2.73
N ASP A 78 15.97 3.83 -1.50
CA ASP A 78 16.70 4.23 -0.31
C ASP A 78 17.20 2.99 0.45
N THR A 79 18.26 3.15 1.23
CA THR A 79 18.79 2.08 2.08
C THR A 79 18.52 2.41 3.54
N LEU A 80 17.81 1.53 4.23
CA LEU A 80 17.54 1.64 5.66
C LEU A 80 18.79 1.31 6.49
N ASN A 81 18.85 1.85 7.69
CA ASN A 81 19.82 1.44 8.69
C ASN A 81 19.45 0.06 9.28
N GLU A 82 20.38 -0.54 10.06
CA GLU A 82 20.19 -1.87 10.64
C GLU A 82 18.93 -2.02 11.50
N THR A 83 18.42 -0.94 12.06
CA THR A 83 17.21 -0.95 12.90
C THR A 83 15.94 -0.62 12.12
N GLY A 84 16.04 -0.27 10.83
CA GLY A 84 14.91 0.15 9.98
C GLY A 84 14.31 1.50 10.36
N THR A 85 14.92 2.25 11.28
CA THR A 85 14.35 3.51 11.82
C THR A 85 14.87 4.79 11.16
N GLY A 86 15.82 4.65 10.26
CA GLY A 86 16.45 5.76 9.54
C GLY A 86 17.07 5.28 8.25
N LEU A 87 17.58 6.20 7.45
CA LEU A 87 18.28 5.90 6.20
C LEU A 87 19.78 5.96 6.38
N THR A 88 20.50 4.99 5.79
CA THR A 88 21.96 5.05 5.60
C THR A 88 22.32 5.66 4.26
N SER A 89 21.43 5.51 3.27
CA SER A 89 21.55 6.13 1.96
C SER A 89 20.18 6.60 1.47
N ARG A 90 20.16 7.78 0.87
CA ARG A 90 18.99 8.38 0.23
C ARG A 90 19.37 8.79 -1.18
N SER A 91 18.49 8.54 -2.14
CA SER A 91 18.69 8.96 -3.52
C SER A 91 17.49 9.74 -4.04
N ASP A 92 17.75 11.00 -4.44
CA ASP A 92 16.78 11.82 -5.17
C ASP A 92 16.76 11.51 -6.69
N THR A 93 17.58 10.54 -7.13
CA THR A 93 17.63 10.07 -8.50
C THR A 93 16.89 8.74 -8.62
N PRO A 94 15.86 8.64 -9.45
CA PRO A 94 15.11 7.39 -9.60
C PRO A 94 15.98 6.32 -10.29
N ILE A 95 15.83 5.08 -9.85
CA ILE A 95 16.47 3.90 -10.47
C ILE A 95 15.77 3.49 -11.76
N ILE A 96 14.46 3.67 -11.85
CA ILE A 96 13.64 3.47 -13.06
C ILE A 96 12.82 4.72 -13.28
N ARG A 97 12.66 5.14 -14.54
CA ARG A 97 11.84 6.30 -14.88
C ARG A 97 11.17 6.16 -16.25
N ARG A 98 10.09 6.87 -16.44
CA ARG A 98 9.39 6.98 -17.72
C ARG A 98 10.35 7.37 -18.85
N GLY A 99 10.22 6.73 -19.99
CA GLY A 99 11.06 6.95 -21.17
C GLY A 99 12.40 6.23 -21.14
N GLN A 100 12.78 5.57 -20.05
CA GLN A 100 14.00 4.76 -19.99
C GLN A 100 13.86 3.52 -20.88
N ALA A 101 14.93 3.14 -21.59
CA ALA A 101 14.95 1.91 -22.36
C ALA A 101 15.50 0.76 -21.50
N ILE A 102 14.71 -0.29 -21.33
CA ILE A 102 15.07 -1.49 -20.56
C ILE A 102 14.66 -2.74 -21.37
N GLY A 103 15.61 -3.65 -21.62
CA GLY A 103 15.32 -4.94 -22.27
C GLY A 103 14.67 -4.83 -23.65
N GLY A 104 14.88 -3.71 -24.37
CA GLY A 104 14.28 -3.44 -25.67
C GLY A 104 12.91 -2.78 -25.62
N PHE A 105 12.40 -2.47 -24.43
CA PHE A 105 11.14 -1.75 -24.20
C PHE A 105 11.41 -0.34 -23.66
N THR A 106 10.47 0.56 -23.90
CA THR A 106 10.48 1.90 -23.30
C THR A 106 9.49 1.92 -22.13
N VAL A 107 9.96 2.29 -20.96
CA VAL A 107 9.14 2.42 -19.75
C VAL A 107 8.04 3.46 -19.96
N GLY A 108 6.79 3.05 -19.79
CA GLY A 108 5.60 3.88 -19.90
C GLY A 108 5.16 4.51 -18.59
N GLU A 109 3.84 4.63 -18.40
CA GLU A 109 3.22 5.09 -17.16
C GLU A 109 3.11 3.94 -16.17
N ILE A 110 4.02 3.92 -15.17
CA ILE A 110 4.02 2.90 -14.12
C ILE A 110 2.85 3.17 -13.17
N PHE A 111 2.00 2.19 -12.97
CA PHE A 111 0.88 2.33 -12.05
C PHE A 111 1.09 1.61 -10.71
N ASP A 112 1.96 0.56 -10.67
CA ASP A 112 2.22 -0.16 -9.44
C ASP A 112 3.58 -0.86 -9.43
N ILE A 113 4.07 -1.20 -8.21
CA ILE A 113 5.29 -1.94 -7.93
C ILE A 113 5.02 -3.04 -6.91
N GLU A 114 5.74 -4.16 -7.02
CA GLU A 114 5.60 -5.29 -6.10
C GLU A 114 6.92 -6.08 -6.00
N TRP A 115 7.09 -6.87 -4.95
CA TRP A 115 8.24 -7.75 -4.79
C TRP A 115 7.92 -9.18 -5.26
N LEU A 116 8.60 -9.63 -6.31
CA LEU A 116 8.49 -10.98 -6.84
C LEU A 116 9.62 -11.86 -6.31
N ARG A 117 9.29 -12.87 -5.52
CA ARG A 117 10.27 -13.78 -4.93
C ARG A 117 10.81 -14.79 -5.93
N SER A 118 9.96 -15.34 -6.80
CA SER A 118 10.33 -16.36 -7.79
C SER A 118 9.38 -16.40 -8.97
N GLY A 119 9.86 -16.93 -10.10
CA GLY A 119 9.09 -17.15 -11.31
C GLY A 119 8.77 -15.88 -12.09
N GLY A 120 8.15 -16.01 -13.26
CA GLY A 120 7.61 -14.91 -14.06
C GLY A 120 8.61 -13.87 -14.59
N THR A 121 9.85 -13.88 -14.13
CA THR A 121 10.95 -13.00 -14.57
C THR A 121 12.27 -13.77 -14.68
N THR A 122 13.24 -13.24 -15.39
CA THR A 122 14.54 -13.89 -15.64
C THR A 122 15.26 -14.27 -14.34
N HIS A 123 15.14 -13.45 -13.32
CA HIS A 123 15.77 -13.64 -12.01
C HIS A 123 14.72 -13.68 -10.89
N ASP A 124 15.05 -14.38 -9.81
CA ASP A 124 14.26 -14.41 -8.59
C ASP A 124 14.64 -13.23 -7.67
N ASN A 125 13.79 -12.93 -6.70
CA ASN A 125 13.99 -11.85 -5.73
C ASN A 125 14.24 -10.50 -6.42
N VAL A 126 13.27 -10.03 -7.16
CA VAL A 126 13.30 -8.79 -7.92
C VAL A 126 12.15 -7.85 -7.55
N LEU A 127 12.40 -6.57 -7.58
CA LEU A 127 11.34 -5.58 -7.66
C LEU A 127 10.73 -5.65 -9.06
N ILE A 128 9.43 -5.76 -9.15
CA ILE A 128 8.71 -5.63 -10.42
C ILE A 128 7.93 -4.33 -10.45
N ALA A 129 7.89 -3.72 -11.63
CA ALA A 129 7.08 -2.56 -11.93
C ALA A 129 6.26 -2.82 -13.19
N LEU A 130 5.02 -2.37 -13.18
CA LEU A 130 4.10 -2.62 -14.29
C LEU A 130 3.56 -1.30 -14.84
N ASP A 131 3.72 -1.10 -16.15
CA ASP A 131 3.18 0.07 -16.82
C ASP A 131 1.81 -0.23 -17.47
N ARG A 132 1.09 0.84 -17.81
CA ARG A 132 -0.25 0.75 -18.43
C ARG A 132 -0.24 0.13 -19.83
N ASN A 133 0.93 0.04 -20.48
CA ASN A 133 1.08 -0.64 -21.77
C ASN A 133 1.33 -2.15 -21.60
N GLY A 134 1.39 -2.64 -20.37
CA GLY A 134 1.68 -4.03 -20.06
C GLY A 134 3.16 -4.39 -20.12
N VAL A 135 4.05 -3.42 -20.06
CA VAL A 135 5.48 -3.69 -19.91
C VAL A 135 5.77 -3.97 -18.44
N LEU A 136 6.14 -5.21 -18.14
CA LEU A 136 6.61 -5.64 -16.83
C LEU A 136 8.12 -5.50 -16.78
N ILE A 137 8.61 -4.65 -15.89
CA ILE A 137 10.02 -4.37 -15.65
C ILE A 137 10.44 -5.12 -14.40
N ALA A 138 11.63 -5.74 -14.42
CA ALA A 138 12.22 -6.38 -13.25
C ALA A 138 13.58 -5.74 -12.94
N HIS A 139 13.75 -5.26 -11.73
CA HIS A 139 14.96 -4.64 -11.20
C HIS A 139 15.61 -5.51 -10.13
N SER A 140 16.92 -5.62 -10.18
CA SER A 140 17.76 -6.28 -9.19
C SER A 140 19.10 -5.58 -9.09
N TRP A 141 19.66 -5.50 -7.88
CA TRP A 141 21.03 -4.99 -7.71
C TRP A 141 22.10 -5.96 -8.18
N THR A 142 21.77 -7.24 -8.32
CA THR A 142 22.74 -8.29 -8.68
C THR A 142 22.82 -8.52 -10.19
N PHE A 143 21.72 -8.27 -10.88
CA PHE A 143 21.58 -8.59 -12.31
C PHE A 143 21.16 -7.36 -13.10
N ALA A 144 21.43 -7.36 -14.39
CA ALA A 144 20.92 -6.34 -15.29
C ALA A 144 19.38 -6.32 -15.29
N GLU A 145 18.81 -5.13 -15.36
CA GLU A 145 17.36 -4.94 -15.48
C GLU A 145 16.84 -5.67 -16.72
N SER A 146 15.68 -6.24 -16.58
CA SER A 146 14.98 -6.92 -17.68
C SER A 146 13.54 -6.41 -17.80
N ALA A 147 12.99 -6.53 -19.01
CA ALA A 147 11.59 -6.21 -19.25
C ALA A 147 10.95 -7.24 -20.18
N GLN A 148 9.65 -7.38 -20.07
CA GLN A 148 8.83 -8.21 -20.95
C GLN A 148 7.49 -7.56 -21.22
N GLN A 149 6.92 -7.82 -22.40
CA GLN A 149 5.56 -7.46 -22.71
C GLN A 149 4.61 -8.54 -22.19
N LEU A 150 3.69 -8.18 -21.33
CA LEU A 150 2.57 -9.05 -20.98
C LEU A 150 1.57 -9.11 -22.15
N VAL A 151 0.93 -10.26 -22.31
CA VAL A 151 -0.16 -10.42 -23.28
C VAL A 151 -1.40 -9.74 -22.72
N ILE A 152 -1.76 -8.58 -23.22
CA ILE A 152 -2.93 -7.81 -22.75
C ILE A 152 -4.14 -7.94 -23.72
N GLU A 153 -3.93 -8.25 -24.99
CA GLU A 153 -4.94 -8.54 -26.03
C GLU A 153 -6.21 -7.67 -25.95
N GLN A 154 -6.05 -6.37 -25.71
CA GLN A 154 -7.16 -5.41 -25.51
C GLN A 154 -8.07 -5.72 -24.30
N ARG A 155 -7.66 -6.60 -23.39
CA ARG A 155 -8.45 -6.98 -22.21
C ARG A 155 -8.39 -5.94 -21.09
N TRP A 156 -7.28 -5.23 -20.96
CA TRP A 156 -7.17 -4.18 -19.93
C TRP A 156 -7.96 -2.94 -20.34
N VAL A 157 -8.77 -2.47 -19.40
CA VAL A 157 -9.57 -1.25 -19.55
C VAL A 157 -9.10 -0.16 -18.62
N ASN A 158 -8.92 -0.47 -17.33
CA ASN A 158 -8.39 0.44 -16.32
C ASN A 158 -7.66 -0.33 -15.21
N PRO A 159 -6.44 -0.81 -15.46
CA PRO A 159 -5.63 -1.47 -14.42
C PRO A 159 -5.21 -0.45 -13.36
N VAL A 160 -5.38 -0.78 -12.08
CA VAL A 160 -5.16 0.16 -10.96
C VAL A 160 -4.15 -0.33 -9.92
N ALA A 161 -4.03 -1.65 -9.73
CA ALA A 161 -3.14 -2.26 -8.77
C ALA A 161 -2.69 -3.64 -9.21
N MET A 162 -1.60 -4.13 -8.65
CA MET A 162 -1.14 -5.51 -8.83
C MET A 162 -0.75 -6.14 -7.50
N ALA A 163 -0.81 -7.46 -7.45
CA ALA A 163 -0.28 -8.25 -6.34
C ALA A 163 0.37 -9.52 -6.86
N VAL A 164 1.26 -10.09 -6.06
CA VAL A 164 1.94 -11.34 -6.36
C VAL A 164 1.54 -12.41 -5.36
N PHE A 165 1.20 -13.59 -5.84
CA PHE A 165 1.02 -14.75 -5.00
C PHE A 165 1.75 -15.95 -5.59
N ARG A 166 2.76 -16.45 -4.86
CA ARG A 166 3.75 -17.42 -5.36
C ARG A 166 4.43 -16.85 -6.61
N GLU A 167 4.28 -17.53 -7.76
CA GLU A 167 4.84 -17.12 -9.05
C GLU A 167 3.85 -16.37 -9.94
N ASN A 168 2.59 -16.23 -9.50
CA ASN A 168 1.54 -15.63 -10.30
C ASN A 168 1.42 -14.13 -10.02
N LEU A 169 1.21 -13.39 -11.10
CA LEU A 169 0.91 -11.96 -11.05
C LEU A 169 -0.60 -11.76 -11.23
N TYR A 170 -1.18 -10.95 -10.38
CA TYR A 170 -2.59 -10.56 -10.41
C TYR A 170 -2.69 -9.07 -10.67
N VAL A 171 -3.52 -8.68 -11.63
CA VAL A 171 -3.75 -7.27 -12.00
C VAL A 171 -5.21 -6.95 -11.81
N LEU A 172 -5.50 -6.00 -10.92
CA LEU A 172 -6.85 -5.48 -10.69
C LEU A 172 -7.20 -4.48 -11.80
N ASP A 173 -8.21 -4.80 -12.58
CA ASP A 173 -8.72 -3.98 -13.67
C ASP A 173 -10.17 -3.58 -13.39
N THR A 174 -10.34 -2.36 -12.88
CA THR A 174 -11.63 -1.83 -12.46
C THR A 174 -12.57 -1.57 -13.65
N GLY A 175 -12.00 -1.22 -14.80
CA GLY A 175 -12.80 -0.98 -16.01
C GLY A 175 -13.35 -2.27 -16.65
N ALA A 176 -12.66 -3.40 -16.46
CA ALA A 176 -13.09 -4.70 -16.92
C ALA A 176 -13.91 -5.48 -15.87
N ASN A 177 -14.06 -4.96 -14.65
CA ASN A 177 -14.60 -5.69 -13.49
C ASN A 177 -13.94 -7.06 -13.32
N GLN A 178 -12.59 -7.10 -13.38
CA GLN A 178 -11.84 -8.33 -13.41
C GLN A 178 -10.51 -8.21 -12.64
N ILE A 179 -10.02 -9.35 -12.18
CA ILE A 179 -8.63 -9.54 -11.81
C ILE A 179 -8.01 -10.49 -12.84
N TRP A 180 -7.01 -10.01 -13.56
CA TRP A 180 -6.28 -10.79 -14.55
C TRP A 180 -5.14 -11.55 -13.88
N ARG A 181 -5.14 -12.87 -13.98
CA ARG A 181 -4.11 -13.73 -13.43
C ARG A 181 -3.13 -14.18 -14.51
N TYR A 182 -1.88 -13.79 -14.40
CA TYR A 182 -0.79 -14.25 -15.23
C TYR A 182 -0.06 -15.40 -14.53
N VAL A 183 0.03 -16.54 -15.21
CA VAL A 183 0.70 -17.74 -14.73
C VAL A 183 1.89 -18.02 -15.65
N PRO A 184 3.12 -18.09 -15.11
CA PRO A 184 4.27 -18.46 -15.95
C PRO A 184 4.12 -19.92 -16.37
N PRO A 185 4.32 -20.25 -17.67
CA PRO A 185 4.29 -21.64 -18.11
C PRO A 185 5.34 -22.48 -17.38
N ALA A 186 5.05 -23.76 -17.19
CA ALA A 186 5.95 -24.66 -16.50
C ALA A 186 7.35 -24.70 -17.15
N GLY A 187 8.37 -24.38 -16.36
CA GLY A 187 9.76 -24.33 -16.83
C GLY A 187 10.15 -23.03 -17.55
N GLU A 188 9.22 -22.09 -17.72
CA GLU A 188 9.51 -20.77 -18.26
C GLU A 188 9.66 -19.73 -17.13
N ARG A 189 10.51 -18.75 -17.37
CA ARG A 189 10.73 -17.61 -16.46
C ARG A 189 10.14 -16.32 -17.05
N ARG A 190 8.96 -16.43 -17.64
CA ARG A 190 8.24 -15.33 -18.29
C ARG A 190 6.74 -15.56 -18.25
N TYR A 191 5.97 -14.49 -18.27
CA TYR A 191 4.52 -14.54 -18.45
C TYR A 191 4.22 -14.50 -19.96
N SER A 192 4.41 -15.62 -20.66
CA SER A 192 4.27 -15.70 -22.12
C SER A 192 2.85 -16.00 -22.58
N ASN A 193 1.98 -16.44 -21.67
CA ASN A 193 0.58 -16.75 -21.98
C ASN A 193 -0.36 -15.54 -21.76
N ALA A 194 -1.50 -15.58 -22.41
CA ALA A 194 -2.62 -14.69 -22.10
C ALA A 194 -3.06 -14.88 -20.63
N PRO A 195 -3.54 -13.82 -19.97
CA PRO A 195 -3.99 -13.94 -18.59
C PRO A 195 -5.28 -14.74 -18.49
N GLU A 196 -5.44 -15.42 -17.37
CA GLU A 196 -6.66 -16.08 -16.98
C GLU A 196 -7.61 -15.10 -16.26
N GLU A 197 -8.90 -15.26 -16.45
CA GLU A 197 -9.92 -14.54 -15.67
C GLU A 197 -9.99 -15.13 -14.26
N TYR A 198 -9.81 -14.28 -13.22
CA TYR A 198 -9.97 -14.73 -11.85
C TYR A 198 -11.45 -14.99 -11.50
N PHE A 199 -12.35 -14.13 -12.01
CA PHE A 199 -13.79 -14.32 -11.88
C PHE A 199 -14.33 -14.97 -13.17
N THR A 200 -14.62 -16.26 -13.09
CA THR A 200 -15.16 -17.05 -14.20
C THR A 200 -16.66 -17.22 -14.00
N GLY A 201 -17.47 -16.64 -14.85
CA GLY A 201 -18.93 -16.79 -14.77
C GLY A 201 -19.68 -15.53 -15.16
N ALA A 202 -21.02 -15.61 -15.08
CA ALA A 202 -21.89 -14.47 -15.42
C ALA A 202 -22.01 -13.47 -14.27
N ASP A 203 -21.94 -13.93 -13.02
CA ASP A 203 -22.06 -13.10 -11.82
C ASP A 203 -20.67 -12.60 -11.39
N ARG A 204 -20.19 -11.58 -12.07
CA ARG A 204 -18.93 -10.91 -11.69
C ARG A 204 -19.21 -9.83 -10.66
N PRO A 205 -18.29 -9.63 -9.70
CA PRO A 205 -18.41 -8.50 -8.76
C PRO A 205 -18.27 -7.18 -9.51
N ASP A 206 -18.93 -6.15 -9.02
CA ASP A 206 -18.63 -4.78 -9.43
C ASP A 206 -17.34 -4.31 -8.74
N LEU A 207 -16.30 -4.05 -9.52
CA LEU A 207 -15.01 -3.59 -9.09
C LEU A 207 -14.73 -2.13 -9.48
N SER A 208 -15.73 -1.41 -9.99
CA SER A 208 -15.55 -0.05 -10.54
C SER A 208 -14.95 0.93 -9.55
N ASP A 209 -15.27 0.79 -8.26
CA ASP A 209 -14.73 1.61 -7.16
C ASP A 209 -13.60 0.93 -6.36
N ALA A 210 -13.09 -0.21 -6.83
CA ALA A 210 -11.94 -0.84 -6.21
C ALA A 210 -10.67 0.01 -6.41
N VAL A 211 -9.83 0.08 -5.39
CA VAL A 211 -8.63 0.94 -5.38
C VAL A 211 -7.34 0.16 -5.21
N ASP A 212 -7.41 -1.00 -4.56
CA ASP A 212 -6.23 -1.80 -4.27
C ASP A 212 -6.60 -3.27 -4.03
N LEU A 213 -5.60 -4.17 -4.14
CA LEU A 213 -5.75 -5.58 -3.79
C LEU A 213 -4.53 -6.09 -3.06
N GLY A 214 -4.75 -7.06 -2.19
CA GLY A 214 -3.68 -7.81 -1.54
C GLY A 214 -4.02 -9.29 -1.49
N ILE A 215 -3.00 -10.14 -1.46
CA ILE A 215 -3.19 -11.60 -1.45
C ILE A 215 -2.48 -12.20 -0.24
N SER A 216 -3.20 -13.04 0.50
CA SER A 216 -2.64 -13.74 1.64
C SER A 216 -1.76 -14.93 1.22
N GLU A 217 -0.91 -15.42 2.14
CA GLU A 217 -0.10 -16.63 1.93
C GLU A 217 -0.93 -17.88 1.61
N THR A 218 -2.21 -17.88 1.96
CA THR A 218 -3.17 -18.94 1.68
C THR A 218 -3.90 -18.79 0.34
N GLY A 219 -3.66 -17.68 -0.37
CA GLY A 219 -4.25 -17.38 -1.68
C GLY A 219 -5.62 -16.71 -1.63
N GLU A 220 -5.98 -16.16 -0.47
CA GLU A 220 -7.18 -15.33 -0.32
C GLU A 220 -6.88 -13.94 -0.87
N VAL A 221 -7.75 -13.47 -1.75
CA VAL A 221 -7.65 -12.15 -2.38
C VAL A 221 -8.57 -11.20 -1.62
N PHE A 222 -8.00 -10.10 -1.15
CA PHE A 222 -8.71 -8.98 -0.53
C PHE A 222 -8.72 -7.82 -1.50
N VAL A 223 -9.88 -7.31 -1.83
CA VAL A 223 -10.07 -6.13 -2.68
C VAL A 223 -10.57 -4.98 -1.82
N LEU A 224 -9.82 -3.89 -1.78
CA LEU A 224 -10.18 -2.66 -1.08
C LEU A 224 -10.95 -1.73 -2.01
N PHE A 225 -12.04 -1.18 -1.53
CA PHE A 225 -12.84 -0.19 -2.23
C PHE A 225 -12.62 1.22 -1.68
N ARG A 226 -12.98 2.21 -2.49
CA ARG A 226 -12.82 3.63 -2.17
C ARG A 226 -13.53 4.08 -0.89
N ASP A 227 -14.63 3.44 -0.54
CA ASP A 227 -15.40 3.69 0.70
C ASP A 227 -14.85 2.97 1.93
N GLY A 228 -13.71 2.28 1.80
CA GLY A 228 -13.08 1.51 2.86
C GLY A 228 -13.63 0.09 3.03
N THR A 229 -14.61 -0.32 2.25
CA THR A 229 -15.07 -1.72 2.29
C THR A 229 -14.03 -2.67 1.71
N ILE A 230 -14.04 -3.91 2.21
CA ILE A 230 -13.22 -5.01 1.69
C ILE A 230 -14.12 -6.14 1.24
N GLN A 231 -13.86 -6.65 0.05
CA GLN A 231 -14.41 -7.92 -0.40
C GLN A 231 -13.30 -8.97 -0.42
N ARG A 232 -13.61 -10.17 0.05
CA ARG A 232 -12.68 -11.28 0.17
C ARG A 232 -13.08 -12.40 -0.77
N TYR A 233 -12.09 -12.98 -1.45
CA TYR A 233 -12.30 -14.06 -2.42
C TYR A 233 -11.29 -15.18 -2.24
N LEU A 234 -11.69 -16.41 -2.57
CA LEU A 234 -10.80 -17.55 -2.70
C LEU A 234 -11.12 -18.29 -4.00
N SER A 235 -10.14 -18.38 -4.89
CA SER A 235 -10.31 -19.01 -6.22
C SER A 235 -11.52 -18.44 -6.99
N GLY A 236 -11.67 -17.13 -7.01
CA GLY A 236 -12.75 -16.40 -7.69
C GLY A 236 -14.13 -16.46 -7.02
N LYS A 237 -14.24 -17.11 -5.85
CA LYS A 237 -15.50 -17.23 -5.09
C LYS A 237 -15.51 -16.30 -3.91
N PRO A 238 -16.62 -15.56 -3.66
CA PRO A 238 -16.73 -14.69 -2.51
C PRO A 238 -16.64 -15.46 -1.20
N GLN A 239 -15.97 -14.87 -0.23
CA GLN A 239 -15.85 -15.32 1.14
C GLN A 239 -16.45 -14.27 2.07
N GLU A 240 -16.95 -14.72 3.20
CA GLU A 240 -17.48 -13.79 4.20
C GLU A 240 -16.37 -12.89 4.76
N PHE A 241 -16.61 -11.58 4.74
CA PHE A 241 -15.78 -10.58 5.38
C PHE A 241 -16.70 -9.49 5.96
N VAL A 242 -16.69 -9.35 7.28
CA VAL A 242 -17.52 -8.36 7.99
C VAL A 242 -16.68 -7.66 9.03
N TYR A 243 -16.66 -6.33 8.98
CA TYR A 243 -16.02 -5.56 10.04
C TYR A 243 -16.76 -5.76 11.36
N SER A 244 -16.08 -6.36 12.33
CA SER A 244 -16.56 -6.51 13.69
C SER A 244 -15.77 -5.61 14.64
N LEU A 245 -16.42 -5.13 15.70
CA LEU A 245 -15.83 -4.24 16.71
C LEU A 245 -15.28 -2.91 16.14
N LYS A 246 -15.70 -2.52 14.93
CA LYS A 246 -15.32 -1.26 14.29
C LYS A 246 -15.99 -0.09 15.02
N PRO A 247 -15.24 0.92 15.50
CA PRO A 247 -15.83 2.14 16.05
C PRO A 247 -16.71 2.85 15.02
N GLU A 248 -17.72 3.57 15.49
CA GLU A 248 -18.51 4.45 14.63
C GLU A 248 -17.63 5.54 14.05
N GLY A 249 -17.78 5.83 12.77
CA GLY A 249 -16.95 6.83 12.07
C GLY A 249 -15.55 6.36 11.66
N ALA A 250 -15.12 5.17 12.10
CA ALA A 250 -13.85 4.59 11.62
C ALA A 250 -13.99 4.03 10.20
N LEU A 251 -12.90 4.12 9.43
CA LEU A 251 -12.77 3.58 8.09
C LEU A 251 -13.87 4.11 7.15
N GLN A 252 -13.70 5.35 6.74
CA GLN A 252 -14.62 6.07 5.86
C GLN A 252 -14.17 6.12 4.40
N SER A 253 -12.90 5.81 4.16
CA SER A 253 -12.33 5.70 2.82
C SER A 253 -11.23 4.64 2.77
N GLY A 254 -10.91 4.18 1.56
CA GLY A 254 -9.82 3.27 1.29
C GLY A 254 -8.87 3.84 0.23
N ARG A 255 -7.55 3.76 0.47
CA ARG A 255 -6.54 4.21 -0.49
C ARG A 255 -5.50 3.15 -0.81
N ALA A 256 -5.03 2.42 0.18
CA ALA A 256 -4.06 1.36 0.04
C ALA A 256 -4.33 0.25 1.07
N LEU A 257 -4.01 -0.97 0.70
CA LEU A 257 -4.19 -2.18 1.49
C LEU A 257 -2.85 -2.89 1.62
N PHE A 258 -2.42 -3.15 2.84
CA PHE A 258 -1.29 -4.03 3.11
C PHE A 258 -1.76 -5.31 3.79
N VAL A 259 -1.44 -6.46 3.20
CA VAL A 259 -1.74 -7.78 3.76
C VAL A 259 -0.50 -8.30 4.48
N ASP A 260 -0.51 -8.29 5.80
CA ASP A 260 0.54 -8.89 6.60
C ASP A 260 0.37 -10.41 6.59
N ASN A 261 1.30 -11.07 5.91
CA ASN A 261 1.31 -12.52 5.72
C ASN A 261 1.98 -13.29 6.87
N ASP A 262 2.20 -12.62 8.00
CA ASP A 262 2.64 -13.31 9.19
C ASP A 262 1.61 -14.31 9.69
N ARG A 263 2.05 -15.57 9.87
CA ARG A 263 1.16 -16.67 10.26
C ARG A 263 0.46 -16.48 11.61
N GLU A 264 1.08 -15.73 12.51
CA GLU A 264 0.52 -15.49 13.83
C GLU A 264 -0.39 -14.26 13.84
N ALA A 265 -0.01 -13.20 13.10
CA ALA A 265 -0.72 -11.94 13.10
C ALA A 265 -1.96 -11.95 12.19
N ARG A 266 -1.84 -12.44 10.95
CA ARG A 266 -2.93 -12.46 9.94
C ARG A 266 -3.69 -11.15 9.89
N THR A 267 -2.98 -10.07 9.61
CA THR A 267 -3.46 -8.71 9.76
C THR A 267 -3.63 -8.04 8.40
N LEU A 268 -4.63 -7.17 8.29
CA LEU A 268 -4.78 -6.20 7.20
C LEU A 268 -4.53 -4.81 7.76
N PHE A 269 -3.78 -4.01 7.02
CA PHE A 269 -3.68 -2.58 7.27
C PHE A 269 -4.34 -1.82 6.13
N ILE A 270 -5.20 -0.88 6.49
CA ILE A 270 -6.00 -0.11 5.54
C ILE A 270 -5.67 1.36 5.73
N VAL A 271 -5.25 2.00 4.68
CA VAL A 271 -4.95 3.44 4.65
C VAL A 271 -6.24 4.20 4.35
N ASP A 272 -6.67 5.01 5.29
CA ASP A 272 -7.86 5.86 5.17
C ASP A 272 -7.46 7.35 5.21
N PRO A 273 -7.39 8.02 4.05
CA PRO A 273 -7.05 9.43 3.99
C PRO A 273 -8.14 10.37 4.53
N GLN A 274 -9.41 9.93 4.56
CA GLN A 274 -10.51 10.79 5.05
C GLN A 274 -10.46 10.95 6.57
N THR A 275 -10.08 9.90 7.29
CA THR A 275 -9.93 9.95 8.76
C THR A 275 -8.48 10.14 9.18
N GLU A 276 -7.54 10.28 8.22
CA GLU A 276 -6.10 10.44 8.46
C GLU A 276 -5.56 9.33 9.39
N THR A 277 -5.98 8.09 9.11
CA THR A 277 -5.73 6.96 10.00
C THR A 277 -5.31 5.72 9.20
N ILE A 278 -4.37 4.97 9.75
CA ILE A 278 -4.07 3.62 9.27
C ILE A 278 -4.76 2.65 10.20
N TYR A 279 -5.70 1.88 9.68
CA TYR A 279 -6.47 0.91 10.47
C TYR A 279 -5.88 -0.49 10.38
N GLU A 280 -5.88 -1.17 11.52
CA GLU A 280 -5.44 -2.55 11.66
C GLU A 280 -6.64 -3.46 11.94
N THR A 281 -6.83 -4.49 11.11
CA THR A 281 -7.87 -5.50 11.28
C THR A 281 -7.29 -6.90 11.08
N SER A 282 -7.97 -7.93 11.59
CA SER A 282 -7.63 -9.31 11.21
C SER A 282 -8.11 -9.63 9.79
N TRP A 283 -7.62 -10.73 9.17
CA TRP A 283 -8.14 -11.24 7.90
C TRP A 283 -9.63 -11.60 7.93
N ALA A 284 -10.20 -11.78 9.13
CA ALA A 284 -11.64 -12.00 9.31
C ALA A 284 -12.44 -10.71 9.48
N GLY A 285 -11.79 -9.54 9.46
CA GLY A 285 -12.44 -8.24 9.62
C GLY A 285 -12.59 -7.77 11.08
N THR A 286 -11.98 -8.44 12.06
CA THR A 286 -12.03 -7.97 13.44
C THR A 286 -11.13 -6.74 13.60
N PHE A 287 -11.75 -5.60 13.90
CA PHE A 287 -11.04 -4.33 14.10
C PHE A 287 -10.16 -4.41 15.34
N GLN A 288 -8.91 -4.00 15.24
CA GLN A 288 -7.94 -4.01 16.33
C GLN A 288 -7.66 -2.60 16.85
N ARG A 289 -7.17 -1.71 15.98
CA ARG A 289 -6.83 -0.33 16.32
C ARG A 289 -6.64 0.54 15.07
N GLY A 290 -6.52 1.85 15.30
CA GLY A 290 -6.05 2.82 14.33
C GLY A 290 -4.74 3.45 14.77
N PHE A 291 -3.92 3.94 13.83
CA PHE A 291 -2.69 4.69 14.11
C PHE A 291 -2.83 6.10 13.57
N ARG A 292 -2.45 7.10 14.41
CA ARG A 292 -2.38 8.52 14.05
C ARG A 292 -1.08 9.15 14.56
N PRO A 293 -0.63 10.26 13.97
CA PRO A 293 0.54 11.00 14.44
C PRO A 293 0.35 11.60 15.85
N ARG A 294 1.45 11.68 16.62
CA ARG A 294 1.51 12.39 17.89
C ARG A 294 2.29 13.71 17.76
N ASN A 295 3.53 13.62 17.28
CA ASN A 295 4.47 14.74 17.23
C ASN A 295 4.32 15.60 15.95
N LEU A 296 3.74 15.08 14.90
CA LEU A 296 3.53 15.74 13.61
C LEU A 296 2.04 15.61 13.24
N PRO A 297 1.14 16.44 13.80
CA PRO A 297 -0.30 16.21 13.72
C PRO A 297 -0.82 16.14 12.28
N ASP A 298 -0.25 16.93 11.36
CA ASP A 298 -0.69 17.02 9.97
C ASP A 298 0.04 16.02 9.05
N ALA A 299 0.86 15.11 9.61
CA ALA A 299 1.69 14.21 8.82
C ALA A 299 0.87 13.19 8.00
N PHE A 300 -0.34 12.88 8.42
CA PHE A 300 -1.21 11.94 7.72
C PHE A 300 -2.22 12.62 6.78
N GLU A 301 -2.09 13.92 6.56
CA GLU A 301 -2.77 14.56 5.45
C GLU A 301 -2.33 13.90 4.12
N ASN A 302 -3.30 13.56 3.28
CA ASN A 302 -3.06 12.90 2.00
C ASN A 302 -2.29 11.56 2.11
N LEU A 303 -2.71 10.68 3.00
CA LEU A 303 -2.21 9.30 3.09
C LEU A 303 -2.34 8.56 1.74
N THR A 304 -1.27 7.90 1.29
CA THR A 304 -1.26 7.20 0.00
C THR A 304 -0.74 5.78 0.05
N GLY A 305 0.08 5.40 1.06
CA GLY A 305 0.67 4.08 1.11
C GLY A 305 1.16 3.67 2.50
N PHE A 306 1.30 2.38 2.69
CA PHE A 306 1.72 1.78 3.96
C PHE A 306 2.46 0.46 3.74
N TYR A 307 3.45 0.21 4.58
CA TYR A 307 4.16 -1.06 4.65
C TYR A 307 4.54 -1.38 6.10
N ALA A 308 4.31 -2.61 6.53
CA ALA A 308 4.81 -3.13 7.79
C ALA A 308 5.98 -4.08 7.51
N ASP A 309 7.12 -3.85 8.18
CA ASP A 309 8.29 -4.72 8.00
C ASP A 309 8.01 -6.09 8.62
N ALA A 310 7.99 -7.13 7.78
CA ALA A 310 7.73 -8.49 8.20
C ALA A 310 8.87 -9.11 9.03
N VAL A 311 10.09 -8.58 8.95
CA VAL A 311 11.26 -9.11 9.68
C VAL A 311 11.24 -8.64 11.14
N GLU A 312 11.11 -7.34 11.35
CA GLU A 312 11.09 -6.72 12.67
C GLU A 312 9.67 -6.47 13.19
N ARG A 313 8.63 -6.52 12.31
CA ARG A 313 7.19 -6.34 12.60
C ARG A 313 6.81 -5.13 13.44
N ASN A 314 7.79 -4.36 13.80
CA ASN A 314 7.66 -3.19 14.65
C ASN A 314 7.88 -1.91 13.88
N ASN A 315 8.50 -2.00 12.70
CA ASN A 315 8.73 -0.86 11.83
C ASN A 315 7.57 -0.69 10.85
N MET A 316 7.02 0.50 10.83
CA MET A 316 5.93 0.91 9.96
C MET A 316 6.40 2.06 9.08
N TYR A 317 6.17 1.95 7.77
CA TYR A 317 6.53 2.96 6.78
C TYR A 317 5.27 3.50 6.14
N VAL A 318 5.15 4.81 6.08
CA VAL A 318 3.93 5.50 5.65
C VAL A 318 4.27 6.54 4.60
N LEU A 319 3.49 6.56 3.54
CA LEU A 319 3.52 7.62 2.54
C LEU A 319 2.33 8.56 2.75
N ALA A 320 2.62 9.84 2.89
CA ALA A 320 1.60 10.87 2.95
C ALA A 320 2.11 12.16 2.28
N GLY A 321 1.31 12.73 1.40
CA GLY A 321 1.76 13.82 0.53
C GLY A 321 2.99 13.39 -0.27
N ASN A 322 4.06 14.19 -0.18
CA ASN A 322 5.34 13.90 -0.81
C ASN A 322 6.40 13.33 0.16
N LYS A 323 5.99 12.76 1.29
CA LYS A 323 6.92 12.31 2.34
C LYS A 323 6.75 10.84 2.68
N LEU A 324 7.89 10.24 3.02
CA LEU A 324 7.98 8.93 3.65
C LEU A 324 8.26 9.11 5.13
N TYR A 325 7.42 8.52 5.96
CA TYR A 325 7.55 8.51 7.41
C TYR A 325 7.81 7.10 7.93
N HIS A 326 8.44 7.04 9.07
CA HIS A 326 8.60 5.84 9.87
C HIS A 326 8.02 6.05 11.28
N PHE A 327 7.42 4.99 11.82
CA PHE A 327 7.08 4.88 13.23
C PHE A 327 7.17 3.44 13.72
N ARG A 328 7.18 3.23 15.03
CA ARG A 328 7.11 1.89 15.62
C ARG A 328 5.70 1.53 16.02
N ARG A 329 5.30 0.29 15.74
CA ARG A 329 3.97 -0.26 16.06
C ARG A 329 3.71 -0.29 17.58
N ASN A 330 4.73 -0.58 18.38
CA ASN A 330 4.67 -0.70 19.86
C ASN A 330 5.45 0.39 20.55
#